data_27ac5a36bf8cec8a1d42337072042ffc
#
_entry.id   27ac5a36bf8cec8a1d42337072042ffc
#
_cell.length_a   1.000
_cell.length_b   1.000
_cell.length_c   1.000
_cell.angle_alpha   90.00
_cell.angle_beta   90.00
_cell.angle_gamma   90.00
#
_symmetry.space_group_name_H-M   'P 1'
#
loop_
_entity.id
_entity.type
_entity.pdbx_description
1 polymer ?
#
loop_
_entity_poly.entity_id
_entity_poly.type
_entity_poly.pdbx_seq_one_letter_code
_entity_poly.pdbx_strand_id
1 'polypeptide(L)'
;MSEQNWERGVLEKLAMSAIQEQRRARHWGIFFKALTFGFLFFMLFIIMGWSGKSETALSTGKHTALVDMQGVIASDSAASADNMIPGLQEAFKDKGTQGVILRINSPGGSPVQAGQINDEIRRLRLKYPAIPLYVVVEDICASGGYYVAAAADKIYVDKASLIGSIGVLMDGFGFTGTMEKLGVERRLVTAGTNKGFMDPFSTMRPDQQAYAKQMLAQIHQQFIAVVRQGRGKRLKETPDTFSGLVWNGQAGVEMGLACLLYTSPSPRD
;
A
#
# COMPACT_ATOMS: atom_id res chain seq x y z
N MET A 1 -75.11 38.43 -34.89
CA MET A 1 -74.94 37.49 -33.77
C MET A 1 -73.94 36.33 -34.05
N SER A 2 -73.27 36.26 -35.20
CA SER A 2 -72.38 35.13 -35.58
C SER A 2 -70.89 35.39 -35.34
N GLU A 3 -70.39 36.62 -35.44
CA GLU A 3 -68.99 36.92 -35.31
C GLU A 3 -68.49 36.85 -33.85
N GLN A 4 -69.22 37.37 -32.90
CA GLN A 4 -68.89 37.34 -31.47
C GLN A 4 -68.83 35.92 -30.86
N ASN A 5 -69.61 34.99 -31.39
CA ASN A 5 -69.58 33.60 -30.96
C ASN A 5 -68.36 32.82 -31.53
N TRP A 6 -67.92 33.19 -32.75
CA TRP A 6 -66.75 32.61 -33.37
C TRP A 6 -65.46 33.05 -32.64
N GLU A 7 -65.31 34.33 -32.33
CA GLU A 7 -64.18 34.88 -31.58
C GLU A 7 -64.02 34.24 -30.19
N ARG A 8 -65.14 34.10 -29.47
CA ARG A 8 -65.17 33.42 -28.17
C ARG A 8 -64.76 31.96 -28.29
N GLY A 9 -65.19 31.24 -29.31
CA GLY A 9 -64.79 29.83 -29.54
C GLY A 9 -63.33 29.65 -29.90
N VAL A 10 -62.77 30.63 -30.62
CA VAL A 10 -61.27 30.60 -30.91
C VAL A 10 -60.48 30.92 -29.66
N LEU A 11 -60.84 31.92 -28.86
CA LEU A 11 -60.19 32.27 -27.60
C LEU A 11 -60.27 31.13 -26.59
N GLU A 12 -61.39 30.43 -26.48
CA GLU A 12 -61.52 29.27 -25.60
C GLU A 12 -60.69 28.11 -26.02
N LYS A 13 -60.56 27.80 -27.32
CA LYS A 13 -59.66 26.78 -27.86
C LYS A 13 -58.19 27.13 -27.61
N LEU A 14 -57.80 28.38 -27.80
CA LEU A 14 -56.44 28.85 -27.52
C LEU A 14 -56.09 28.77 -26.04
N ALA A 15 -57.03 29.19 -25.18
CA ALA A 15 -56.87 29.11 -23.73
C ALA A 15 -56.74 27.63 -23.26
N MET A 16 -57.57 26.74 -23.79
CA MET A 16 -57.58 25.33 -23.48
C MET A 16 -56.28 24.65 -23.99
N SER A 17 -55.83 25.02 -25.20
CA SER A 17 -54.53 24.50 -25.72
C SER A 17 -53.33 24.94 -24.87
N ALA A 18 -53.29 26.20 -24.43
CA ALA A 18 -52.24 26.72 -23.56
C ALA A 18 -52.25 26.04 -22.18
N ILE A 19 -53.42 25.80 -21.61
CA ILE A 19 -53.55 25.04 -20.34
C ILE A 19 -53.12 23.59 -20.49
N GLN A 20 -53.43 22.95 -21.61
CA GLN A 20 -53.01 21.58 -21.89
C GLN A 20 -51.50 21.50 -22.08
N GLU A 21 -50.92 22.47 -22.76
CA GLU A 21 -49.47 22.54 -22.97
C GLU A 21 -48.74 22.79 -21.66
N GLN A 22 -49.22 23.69 -20.80
CA GLN A 22 -48.68 23.89 -19.46
C GLN A 22 -48.77 22.63 -18.57
N ARG A 23 -49.89 21.91 -18.65
CA ARG A 23 -50.05 20.63 -17.93
C ARG A 23 -49.05 19.60 -18.43
N ARG A 24 -48.90 19.44 -19.74
CA ARG A 24 -47.86 18.54 -20.33
C ARG A 24 -46.44 18.92 -19.91
N ALA A 25 -46.09 20.20 -20.01
CA ALA A 25 -44.77 20.67 -19.59
C ALA A 25 -44.52 20.41 -18.10
N ARG A 26 -45.53 20.57 -17.25
CA ARG A 26 -45.44 20.28 -15.82
C ARG A 26 -45.27 18.78 -15.54
N HIS A 27 -46.02 17.92 -16.23
CA HIS A 27 -45.86 16.47 -16.09
C HIS A 27 -44.49 15.98 -16.56
N TRP A 28 -43.99 16.47 -17.69
CA TRP A 28 -42.64 16.18 -18.15
C TRP A 28 -41.57 16.70 -17.20
N GLY A 29 -41.76 17.90 -16.65
CA GLY A 29 -40.86 18.46 -15.64
C GLY A 29 -40.79 17.60 -14.37
N ILE A 30 -41.93 17.10 -13.88
CA ILE A 30 -41.99 16.19 -12.73
C ILE A 30 -41.32 14.85 -13.07
N PHE A 31 -41.59 14.29 -14.26
CA PHE A 31 -41.03 13.05 -14.72
C PHE A 31 -39.48 13.10 -14.78
N PHE A 32 -38.95 14.15 -15.42
CA PHE A 32 -37.49 14.30 -15.51
C PHE A 32 -36.84 14.55 -14.14
N LYS A 33 -37.48 15.33 -13.26
CA LYS A 33 -36.99 15.49 -11.89
C LYS A 33 -36.97 14.16 -11.14
N ALA A 34 -38.02 13.38 -11.20
CA ALA A 34 -38.08 12.05 -10.57
C ALA A 34 -37.03 11.10 -11.14
N LEU A 35 -36.80 11.11 -12.45
CA LEU A 35 -35.78 10.31 -13.12
C LEU A 35 -34.38 10.73 -12.67
N THR A 36 -34.11 12.03 -12.57
CA THR A 36 -32.85 12.57 -12.11
C THR A 36 -32.57 12.18 -10.65
N PHE A 37 -33.55 12.33 -9.77
CA PHE A 37 -33.44 11.91 -8.38
C PHE A 37 -33.25 10.39 -8.25
N GLY A 38 -33.98 9.60 -9.02
CA GLY A 38 -33.83 8.15 -9.09
C GLY A 38 -32.43 7.75 -9.55
N PHE A 39 -31.89 8.41 -10.58
CA PHE A 39 -30.54 8.18 -11.07
C PHE A 39 -29.48 8.57 -10.04
N LEU A 40 -29.61 9.72 -9.39
CA LEU A 40 -28.70 10.16 -8.33
C LEU A 40 -28.72 9.22 -7.13
N PHE A 41 -29.93 8.76 -6.75
CA PHE A 41 -30.07 7.79 -5.66
C PHE A 41 -29.47 6.44 -6.02
N PHE A 42 -29.64 5.98 -7.26
CA PHE A 42 -29.04 4.75 -7.78
C PHE A 42 -27.51 4.84 -7.81
N MET A 43 -26.95 5.98 -8.26
CA MET A 43 -25.52 6.25 -8.22
C MET A 43 -24.99 6.28 -6.78
N LEU A 44 -25.70 6.95 -5.87
CA LEU A 44 -25.34 6.96 -4.45
C LEU A 44 -25.37 5.54 -3.87
N PHE A 45 -26.38 4.74 -4.23
CA PHE A 45 -26.48 3.35 -3.81
C PHE A 45 -25.33 2.48 -4.34
N ILE A 46 -24.94 2.68 -5.61
CA ILE A 46 -23.75 2.01 -6.17
C ILE A 46 -22.48 2.44 -5.43
N ILE A 47 -22.28 3.75 -5.18
CA ILE A 47 -21.11 4.27 -4.47
C ILE A 47 -21.08 3.73 -3.04
N MET A 48 -22.19 3.75 -2.32
CA MET A 48 -22.29 3.18 -0.97
C MET A 48 -22.18 1.66 -0.96
N GLY A 49 -22.75 0.97 -1.95
CA GLY A 49 -22.64 -0.48 -2.09
C GLY A 49 -21.24 -0.95 -2.55
N TRP A 50 -20.55 -0.16 -3.37
CA TRP A 50 -19.16 -0.44 -3.77
C TRP A 50 -18.16 -0.12 -2.66
N SER A 51 -18.50 0.81 -1.76
CA SER A 51 -17.76 1.03 -0.50
C SER A 51 -18.08 -0.04 0.55
N GLY A 52 -18.98 -0.96 0.24
CA GLY A 52 -19.35 -2.10 1.05
C GLY A 52 -18.22 -3.10 1.07
N LYS A 53 -17.40 -3.00 2.13
CA LYS A 53 -16.75 -4.10 2.84
C LYS A 53 -16.47 -5.32 1.96
N SER A 54 -15.21 -5.58 1.72
CA SER A 54 -14.76 -6.97 1.73
C SER A 54 -15.28 -7.56 3.06
N GLU A 55 -16.45 -8.14 3.04
CA GLU A 55 -16.84 -9.05 4.11
C GLU A 55 -15.81 -10.16 4.04
N THR A 56 -14.81 -10.08 4.89
CA THR A 56 -14.15 -11.26 5.39
C THR A 56 -15.29 -12.13 5.91
N ALA A 57 -15.68 -13.11 5.12
CA ALA A 57 -16.63 -14.11 5.53
C ALA A 57 -16.11 -14.61 6.87
N LEU A 58 -16.80 -14.27 7.95
CA LEU A 58 -16.47 -14.73 9.30
C LEU A 58 -16.61 -16.27 9.23
N SER A 59 -15.49 -16.93 8.97
CA SER A 59 -15.41 -18.36 9.05
C SER A 59 -15.72 -18.74 10.49
N THR A 60 -16.87 -19.35 10.72
CA THR A 60 -17.29 -19.81 12.05
C THR A 60 -16.52 -21.04 12.52
N GLY A 61 -15.57 -21.53 11.72
CA GLY A 61 -14.76 -22.70 11.99
C GLY A 61 -13.26 -22.40 12.10
N LYS A 62 -12.47 -23.46 12.26
CA LYS A 62 -11.00 -23.38 12.20
C LYS A 62 -10.55 -22.98 10.80
N HIS A 63 -9.70 -21.99 10.71
CA HIS A 63 -9.22 -21.46 9.43
C HIS A 63 -7.79 -20.92 9.51
N THR A 64 -7.21 -20.65 8.36
CA THR A 64 -5.96 -19.92 8.22
C THR A 64 -6.28 -18.49 7.76
N ALA A 65 -5.82 -17.50 8.50
CA ALA A 65 -5.97 -16.11 8.11
C ALA A 65 -4.92 -15.73 7.05
N LEU A 66 -5.34 -15.02 6.01
CA LEU A 66 -4.46 -14.47 4.97
C LEU A 66 -4.41 -12.95 5.11
N VAL A 67 -3.21 -12.41 5.19
CA VAL A 67 -2.94 -10.97 5.19
C VAL A 67 -2.05 -10.66 3.99
N ASP A 68 -2.44 -9.68 3.18
CA ASP A 68 -1.71 -9.29 1.97
C ASP A 68 -0.92 -8.02 2.19
N MET A 69 0.36 -8.04 1.80
CA MET A 69 1.24 -6.87 1.79
C MET A 69 1.76 -6.63 0.37
N GLN A 70 1.18 -5.65 -0.32
CA GLN A 70 1.42 -5.38 -1.74
C GLN A 70 2.00 -3.98 -1.94
N GLY A 71 3.04 -3.90 -2.76
CA GLY A 71 3.63 -2.63 -3.21
C GLY A 71 4.66 -2.03 -2.26
N VAL A 72 4.96 -0.75 -2.45
CA VAL A 72 5.97 -0.01 -1.67
C VAL A 72 5.47 0.24 -0.25
N ILE A 73 6.33 0.02 0.73
CA ILE A 73 6.05 0.30 2.14
C ILE A 73 6.26 1.79 2.39
N ALA A 74 5.16 2.54 2.55
CA ALA A 74 5.17 3.97 2.82
C ALA A 74 3.96 4.33 3.69
N SER A 75 3.98 5.50 4.32
CA SER A 75 2.91 5.94 5.23
C SER A 75 1.56 6.13 4.55
N ASP A 76 1.56 6.42 3.26
CA ASP A 76 0.39 6.69 2.42
C ASP A 76 0.02 5.52 1.48
N SER A 77 0.62 4.35 1.68
CA SER A 77 0.42 3.16 0.83
C SER A 77 -0.46 2.10 1.49
N ALA A 78 -0.92 1.14 0.66
CA ALA A 78 -1.63 -0.04 1.16
C ALA A 78 -0.77 -0.88 2.12
N ALA A 79 0.57 -0.91 1.92
CA ALA A 79 1.53 -1.60 2.76
C ALA A 79 2.05 -0.77 3.95
N SER A 80 1.34 0.30 4.34
CA SER A 80 1.66 1.09 5.53
C SER A 80 1.49 0.30 6.82
N ALA A 81 2.18 0.68 7.88
CA ALA A 81 2.00 0.10 9.20
C ALA A 81 0.56 0.28 9.71
N ASP A 82 -0.05 1.44 9.44
CA ASP A 82 -1.42 1.74 9.86
C ASP A 82 -2.47 0.80 9.21
N ASN A 83 -2.20 0.30 8.01
CA ASN A 83 -3.06 -0.66 7.33
C ASN A 83 -2.74 -2.12 7.72
N MET A 84 -1.44 -2.46 7.81
CA MET A 84 -1.00 -3.83 8.04
C MET A 84 -1.22 -4.28 9.48
N ILE A 85 -0.93 -3.41 10.46
CA ILE A 85 -1.00 -3.76 11.88
C ILE A 85 -2.41 -4.17 12.32
N PRO A 86 -3.48 -3.42 12.01
CA PRO A 86 -4.83 -3.84 12.35
C PRO A 86 -5.21 -5.19 11.75
N GLY A 87 -4.89 -5.43 10.47
CA GLY A 87 -5.16 -6.71 9.81
C GLY A 87 -4.45 -7.90 10.49
N LEU A 88 -3.18 -7.72 10.85
CA LEU A 88 -2.43 -8.72 11.62
C LEU A 88 -3.04 -8.95 13.01
N GLN A 89 -3.42 -7.88 13.71
CA GLN A 89 -4.04 -7.97 15.02
C GLN A 89 -5.37 -8.73 14.98
N GLU A 90 -6.20 -8.45 13.99
CA GLU A 90 -7.48 -9.16 13.80
C GLU A 90 -7.24 -10.64 13.48
N ALA A 91 -6.30 -10.95 12.57
CA ALA A 91 -5.93 -12.30 12.21
C ALA A 91 -5.50 -13.14 13.43
N PHE A 92 -4.69 -12.60 14.33
CA PHE A 92 -4.24 -13.30 15.54
C PHE A 92 -5.28 -13.33 16.67
N LYS A 93 -6.19 -12.37 16.72
CA LYS A 93 -7.22 -12.26 17.76
C LYS A 93 -8.40 -13.18 17.51
N ASP A 94 -8.66 -13.57 16.28
CA ASP A 94 -9.75 -14.45 15.93
C ASP A 94 -9.53 -15.84 16.52
N LYS A 95 -10.53 -16.33 17.25
CA LYS A 95 -10.48 -17.63 17.95
C LYS A 95 -10.45 -18.84 17.01
N GLY A 96 -10.91 -18.68 15.77
CA GLY A 96 -10.88 -19.72 14.74
C GLY A 96 -9.52 -19.84 14.04
N THR A 97 -8.67 -18.83 14.13
CA THR A 97 -7.37 -18.81 13.46
C THR A 97 -6.44 -19.88 14.00
N GLN A 98 -5.96 -20.75 13.10
CA GLN A 98 -4.99 -21.80 13.41
C GLN A 98 -3.57 -21.45 12.90
N GLY A 99 -3.44 -20.49 12.04
CA GLY A 99 -2.20 -19.97 11.49
C GLY A 99 -2.46 -18.72 10.67
N VAL A 100 -1.43 -17.89 10.53
CA VAL A 100 -1.47 -16.66 9.72
C VAL A 100 -0.49 -16.80 8.56
N ILE A 101 -0.97 -16.52 7.36
CA ILE A 101 -0.13 -16.35 6.17
C ILE A 101 -0.04 -14.87 5.87
N LEU A 102 1.18 -14.35 5.87
CA LEU A 102 1.48 -13.01 5.35
C LEU A 102 2.04 -13.18 3.94
N ARG A 103 1.23 -12.87 2.95
CA ARG A 103 1.61 -12.91 1.54
C ARG A 103 2.25 -11.58 1.17
N ILE A 104 3.48 -11.63 0.65
CA ILE A 104 4.28 -10.42 0.39
C ILE A 104 4.63 -10.33 -1.09
N ASN A 105 4.32 -9.16 -1.68
CA ASN A 105 4.85 -8.72 -2.97
C ASN A 105 5.27 -7.25 -2.86
N SER A 106 6.47 -7.02 -2.32
CA SER A 106 6.94 -5.67 -1.97
C SER A 106 8.43 -5.50 -2.25
N PRO A 107 8.83 -4.43 -2.92
CA PRO A 107 10.23 -4.06 -3.10
C PRO A 107 10.85 -3.44 -1.82
N GLY A 108 10.05 -3.22 -0.77
CA GLY A 108 10.44 -2.52 0.44
C GLY A 108 9.97 -1.08 0.47
N GLY A 109 10.71 -0.23 1.18
CA GLY A 109 10.38 1.19 1.35
C GLY A 109 10.85 1.72 2.70
N SER A 110 9.98 2.44 3.41
CA SER A 110 10.29 3.11 4.68
C SER A 110 10.80 2.14 5.76
N PRO A 111 12.01 2.33 6.29
CA PRO A 111 12.51 1.53 7.41
C PRO A 111 11.65 1.65 8.67
N VAL A 112 11.03 2.81 8.90
CA VAL A 112 10.16 3.07 10.06
C VAL A 112 8.90 2.21 9.97
N GLN A 113 8.23 2.24 8.81
CA GLN A 113 7.00 1.45 8.59
C GLN A 113 7.29 -0.05 8.67
N ALA A 114 8.37 -0.51 8.02
CA ALA A 114 8.80 -1.91 8.07
C ALA A 114 9.15 -2.35 9.49
N GLY A 115 9.82 -1.49 10.26
CA GLY A 115 10.15 -1.74 11.66
C GLY A 115 8.91 -1.90 12.52
N GLN A 116 7.94 -1.00 12.43
CA GLN A 116 6.68 -1.07 13.18
C GLN A 116 5.92 -2.36 12.89
N ILE A 117 5.84 -2.77 11.62
CA ILE A 117 5.19 -4.04 11.24
C ILE A 117 5.95 -5.24 11.81
N ASN A 118 7.28 -5.26 11.69
CA ASN A 118 8.11 -6.34 12.23
C ASN A 118 7.94 -6.48 13.76
N ASP A 119 8.01 -5.37 14.48
CA ASP A 119 7.86 -5.34 15.94
C ASP A 119 6.48 -5.83 16.36
N GLU A 120 5.42 -5.44 15.64
CA GLU A 120 4.08 -5.92 15.92
C GLU A 120 3.93 -7.43 15.65
N ILE A 121 4.48 -7.95 14.55
CA ILE A 121 4.49 -9.40 14.29
C ILE A 121 5.17 -10.14 15.44
N ARG A 122 6.33 -9.66 15.90
CA ARG A 122 7.03 -10.25 17.05
C ARG A 122 6.19 -10.22 18.31
N ARG A 123 5.56 -9.10 18.59
CA ARG A 123 4.66 -8.93 19.75
C ARG A 123 3.48 -9.91 19.69
N LEU A 124 2.84 -10.04 18.52
CA LEU A 124 1.72 -10.94 18.31
C LEU A 124 2.13 -12.42 18.48
N ARG A 125 3.27 -12.82 17.92
CA ARG A 125 3.81 -14.17 18.06
C ARG A 125 4.12 -14.53 19.52
N LEU A 126 4.63 -13.59 20.31
CA LEU A 126 4.83 -13.78 21.75
C LEU A 126 3.52 -13.91 22.50
N LYS A 127 2.50 -13.13 22.09
CA LYS A 127 1.18 -13.15 22.73
C LYS A 127 0.36 -14.39 22.36
N TYR A 128 0.54 -14.91 21.15
CA TYR A 128 -0.21 -16.05 20.62
C TYR A 128 0.73 -17.16 20.12
N PRO A 129 1.50 -17.80 21.00
CA PRO A 129 2.58 -18.71 20.59
C PRO A 129 2.08 -19.99 19.88
N ALA A 130 0.80 -20.33 20.01
CA ALA A 130 0.18 -21.46 19.34
C ALA A 130 -0.20 -21.16 17.86
N ILE A 131 -0.21 -19.90 17.46
CA ILE A 131 -0.59 -19.48 16.10
C ILE A 131 0.70 -19.15 15.31
N PRO A 132 1.15 -20.03 14.40
CA PRO A 132 2.32 -19.74 13.58
C PRO A 132 2.02 -18.66 12.54
N LEU A 133 3.02 -17.81 12.24
CA LEU A 133 2.98 -16.88 11.13
C LEU A 133 3.99 -17.33 10.06
N TYR A 134 3.49 -17.59 8.87
CA TYR A 134 4.31 -17.92 7.69
C TYR A 134 4.24 -16.80 6.66
N VAL A 135 5.38 -16.49 6.09
CA VAL A 135 5.46 -15.59 4.94
C VAL A 135 5.48 -16.41 3.65
N VAL A 136 4.70 -15.99 2.69
CA VAL A 136 4.71 -16.48 1.30
C VAL A 136 5.08 -15.31 0.41
N VAL A 137 6.21 -15.44 -0.28
CA VAL A 137 6.69 -14.42 -1.21
C VAL A 137 6.13 -14.70 -2.60
N GLU A 138 5.50 -13.72 -3.19
CA GLU A 138 5.09 -13.78 -4.61
C GLU A 138 6.31 -13.48 -5.51
N ASP A 139 6.32 -12.35 -6.22
CA ASP A 139 7.43 -12.00 -7.12
C ASP A 139 8.63 -11.45 -6.36
N ILE A 140 8.39 -10.57 -5.37
CA ILE A 140 9.45 -9.86 -4.67
C ILE A 140 9.15 -9.64 -3.17
N CYS A 141 10.18 -9.85 -2.36
CA CYS A 141 10.20 -9.50 -0.94
C CYS A 141 11.59 -8.97 -0.58
N ALA A 142 11.83 -7.72 -0.91
CA ALA A 142 13.16 -7.11 -0.83
C ALA A 142 13.18 -5.92 0.15
N SER A 143 14.38 -5.59 0.66
CA SER A 143 14.61 -4.43 1.54
C SER A 143 13.62 -4.41 2.73
N GLY A 144 12.84 -3.34 2.92
CA GLY A 144 11.81 -3.26 3.97
C GLY A 144 10.81 -4.42 3.96
N GLY A 145 10.50 -5.00 2.78
CA GLY A 145 9.67 -6.21 2.68
C GLY A 145 10.32 -7.41 3.35
N TYR A 146 11.62 -7.61 3.13
CA TYR A 146 12.38 -8.68 3.79
C TYR A 146 12.59 -8.39 5.29
N TYR A 147 12.69 -7.11 5.67
CA TYR A 147 12.71 -6.70 7.08
C TYR A 147 11.46 -7.21 7.82
N VAL A 148 10.28 -7.03 7.21
CA VAL A 148 9.01 -7.54 7.75
C VAL A 148 9.01 -9.07 7.76
N ALA A 149 9.39 -9.72 6.65
CA ALA A 149 9.41 -11.17 6.51
C ALA A 149 10.30 -11.87 7.53
N ALA A 150 11.38 -11.24 7.94
CA ALA A 150 12.33 -11.79 8.92
C ALA A 150 11.70 -12.07 10.29
N ALA A 151 10.55 -11.47 10.62
CA ALA A 151 9.80 -11.74 11.84
C ALA A 151 9.00 -13.06 11.83
N ALA A 152 8.86 -13.72 10.67
CA ALA A 152 8.05 -14.92 10.52
C ALA A 152 8.73 -16.18 11.04
N ASP A 153 7.93 -17.22 11.34
CA ASP A 153 8.42 -18.55 11.68
C ASP A 153 9.09 -19.23 10.49
N LYS A 154 8.44 -19.13 9.32
CA LYS A 154 8.94 -19.66 8.04
C LYS A 154 8.67 -18.67 6.91
N ILE A 155 9.58 -18.68 5.93
CA ILE A 155 9.48 -17.90 4.71
C ILE A 155 9.51 -18.88 3.54
N TYR A 156 8.46 -18.85 2.73
CA TYR A 156 8.30 -19.65 1.52
C TYR A 156 8.47 -18.76 0.30
N VAL A 157 9.19 -19.23 -0.70
CA VAL A 157 9.50 -18.50 -1.93
C VAL A 157 9.33 -19.38 -3.16
N ASP A 158 8.99 -18.83 -4.31
CA ASP A 158 9.22 -19.49 -5.59
C ASP A 158 10.71 -19.46 -5.92
N LYS A 159 11.18 -20.37 -6.76
CA LYS A 159 12.58 -20.42 -7.21
C LYS A 159 13.05 -19.11 -7.86
N ALA A 160 12.13 -18.38 -8.50
CA ALA A 160 12.39 -17.13 -9.20
C ALA A 160 12.01 -15.87 -8.39
N SER A 161 11.36 -16.01 -7.22
CA SER A 161 11.07 -14.87 -6.35
C SER A 161 12.35 -14.12 -6.00
N LEU A 162 12.28 -12.81 -5.94
CA LEU A 162 13.41 -11.95 -5.56
C LEU A 162 13.35 -11.62 -4.06
N ILE A 163 14.42 -11.93 -3.31
CA ILE A 163 14.49 -11.66 -1.87
C ILE A 163 15.81 -11.02 -1.48
N GLY A 164 15.90 -10.49 -0.27
CA GLY A 164 17.13 -9.87 0.24
C GLY A 164 17.12 -8.36 0.12
N SER A 165 18.03 -7.78 -0.65
CA SER A 165 18.26 -6.32 -0.66
C SER A 165 18.43 -5.78 0.77
N ILE A 166 19.24 -6.48 1.57
CA ILE A 166 19.50 -6.12 2.98
C ILE A 166 20.51 -4.98 2.99
N GLY A 167 19.98 -3.79 2.75
CA GLY A 167 20.77 -2.57 2.64
C GLY A 167 19.88 -1.35 2.87
N VAL A 168 20.50 -0.18 2.97
CA VAL A 168 19.83 1.11 3.15
C VAL A 168 20.45 2.10 2.19
N LEU A 169 19.64 2.88 1.52
CA LEU A 169 20.08 3.94 0.63
C LEU A 169 19.41 5.27 0.98
N MET A 170 20.09 6.33 0.63
CA MET A 170 19.57 7.69 0.55
C MET A 170 20.04 8.24 -0.79
N ASP A 171 19.12 8.54 -1.67
CA ASP A 171 19.42 9.07 -3.00
C ASP A 171 18.83 10.45 -3.21
N GLY A 172 19.37 11.16 -4.19
CA GLY A 172 18.91 12.48 -4.59
C GLY A 172 19.70 12.96 -5.80
N PHE A 173 19.24 14.05 -6.38
CA PHE A 173 19.86 14.67 -7.55
C PHE A 173 20.54 15.98 -7.15
N GLY A 174 21.66 16.32 -7.79
CA GLY A 174 22.32 17.63 -7.67
C GLY A 174 22.08 18.45 -8.93
N PHE A 175 21.60 19.68 -8.76
CA PHE A 175 21.27 20.59 -9.88
C PHE A 175 22.22 21.78 -10.00
N THR A 176 23.29 21.86 -9.22
CA THR A 176 24.24 23.00 -9.21
C THR A 176 24.80 23.31 -10.59
N GLY A 177 25.29 22.30 -11.33
CA GLY A 177 25.83 22.52 -12.69
C GLY A 177 24.76 22.92 -13.72
N THR A 178 23.52 22.50 -13.54
CA THR A 178 22.41 22.93 -14.40
C THR A 178 22.06 24.39 -14.15
N MET A 179 22.00 24.79 -12.87
CA MET A 179 21.73 26.18 -12.50
C MET A 179 22.80 27.13 -13.01
N GLU A 180 24.08 26.75 -12.90
CA GLU A 180 25.19 27.51 -13.42
C GLU A 180 25.05 27.74 -14.96
N LYS A 181 24.75 26.71 -15.73
CA LYS A 181 24.54 26.80 -17.19
C LYS A 181 23.34 27.67 -17.57
N LEU A 182 22.32 27.76 -16.71
CA LEU A 182 21.11 28.56 -16.93
C LEU A 182 21.22 29.97 -16.34
N GLY A 183 22.34 30.32 -15.68
CA GLY A 183 22.52 31.61 -15.02
C GLY A 183 21.61 31.78 -13.78
N VAL A 184 21.20 30.68 -13.13
CA VAL A 184 20.36 30.70 -11.94
C VAL A 184 21.23 30.69 -10.67
N GLU A 185 21.06 31.68 -9.82
CA GLU A 185 21.78 31.79 -8.56
C GLU A 185 20.92 31.27 -7.39
N ARG A 186 21.51 30.42 -6.56
CA ARG A 186 20.88 29.92 -5.32
C ARG A 186 21.20 30.89 -4.16
N ARG A 187 20.18 31.47 -3.55
CA ARG A 187 20.31 32.39 -2.40
C ARG A 187 19.75 31.74 -1.15
N LEU A 188 20.49 30.76 -0.60
CA LEU A 188 20.11 30.04 0.60
C LEU A 188 20.61 30.77 1.84
N VAL A 189 19.68 31.15 2.73
CA VAL A 189 19.98 31.72 4.06
C VAL A 189 19.44 30.76 5.10
N THR A 190 20.29 30.31 6.03
CA THR A 190 19.91 29.36 7.06
C THR A 190 20.39 29.83 8.44
N ALA A 191 19.61 29.46 9.46
CA ALA A 191 20.07 29.45 10.86
C ALA A 191 20.30 27.98 11.25
N GLY A 192 21.52 27.64 11.63
CA GLY A 192 22.02 26.29 11.84
C GLY A 192 22.88 25.79 10.67
N THR A 193 24.12 25.40 10.98
CA THR A 193 25.18 25.03 10.01
C THR A 193 24.80 23.91 9.05
N ASN A 194 23.91 23.01 9.46
CA ASN A 194 23.49 21.83 8.68
C ASN A 194 22.03 21.89 8.22
N LYS A 195 21.37 23.08 8.30
CA LYS A 195 19.97 23.19 7.88
C LYS A 195 19.73 22.95 6.40
N GLY A 196 20.76 23.15 5.56
CA GLY A 196 20.76 22.80 4.14
C GLY A 196 21.36 21.40 3.85
N PHE A 197 21.22 20.46 4.80
CA PHE A 197 21.69 19.10 4.62
C PHE A 197 20.99 18.44 3.42
N MET A 198 21.79 17.90 2.49
CA MET A 198 21.30 17.23 1.25
C MET A 198 20.48 18.16 0.33
N ASP A 199 20.66 19.50 0.42
CA ASP A 199 20.01 20.42 -0.53
C ASP A 199 20.47 20.14 -1.97
N PRO A 200 19.57 19.81 -2.90
CA PRO A 200 19.93 19.44 -4.27
C PRO A 200 20.47 20.61 -5.12
N PHE A 201 20.26 21.84 -4.64
CA PHE A 201 20.69 23.06 -5.31
C PHE A 201 21.97 23.66 -4.73
N SER A 202 22.61 22.97 -3.82
CA SER A 202 23.91 23.35 -3.24
C SER A 202 24.92 22.21 -3.44
N THR A 203 26.20 22.57 -3.48
CA THR A 203 27.27 21.58 -3.54
C THR A 203 27.29 20.75 -2.26
N MET A 204 27.29 19.43 -2.40
CA MET A 204 27.37 18.51 -1.27
C MET A 204 28.72 18.67 -0.57
N ARG A 205 28.68 18.93 0.74
CA ARG A 205 29.87 19.03 1.57
C ARG A 205 30.36 17.65 2.00
N PRO A 206 31.68 17.43 2.08
CA PRO A 206 32.26 16.13 2.51
C PRO A 206 31.82 15.71 3.92
N ASP A 207 31.71 16.66 4.86
CA ASP A 207 31.26 16.38 6.23
C ASP A 207 29.78 15.94 6.28
N GLN A 208 28.92 16.50 5.45
CA GLN A 208 27.52 16.09 5.31
C GLN A 208 27.42 14.70 4.71
N GLN A 209 28.24 14.40 3.69
CA GLN A 209 28.31 13.05 3.11
C GLN A 209 28.78 12.01 4.14
N ALA A 210 29.79 12.33 4.95
CA ALA A 210 30.26 11.47 6.01
C ALA A 210 29.17 11.21 7.06
N TYR A 211 28.44 12.24 7.47
CA TYR A 211 27.31 12.11 8.40
C TYR A 211 26.18 11.26 7.82
N ALA A 212 25.82 11.45 6.55
CA ALA A 212 24.82 10.62 5.87
C ALA A 212 25.22 9.15 5.88
N LYS A 213 26.47 8.82 5.52
CA LYS A 213 27.01 7.45 5.57
C LYS A 213 26.94 6.85 6.97
N GLN A 214 27.28 7.61 8.01
CA GLN A 214 27.18 7.16 9.40
C GLN A 214 25.75 6.82 9.80
N MET A 215 24.80 7.69 9.46
CA MET A 215 23.37 7.47 9.73
C MET A 215 22.83 6.23 8.99
N LEU A 216 23.15 6.09 7.71
CA LEU A 216 22.79 4.91 6.92
C LEU A 216 23.38 3.62 7.52
N ALA A 217 24.64 3.65 7.96
CA ALA A 217 25.29 2.52 8.62
C ALA A 217 24.56 2.09 9.90
N GLN A 218 24.07 3.05 10.71
CA GLN A 218 23.30 2.74 11.92
C GLN A 218 21.96 2.05 11.58
N ILE A 219 21.23 2.54 10.59
CA ILE A 219 19.97 1.93 10.15
C ILE A 219 20.23 0.55 9.54
N HIS A 220 21.31 0.41 8.78
CA HIS A 220 21.73 -0.88 8.21
C HIS A 220 22.06 -1.91 9.28
N GLN A 221 22.76 -1.54 10.34
CA GLN A 221 23.04 -2.43 11.47
C GLN A 221 21.75 -2.89 12.18
N GLN A 222 20.74 -2.03 12.29
CA GLN A 222 19.44 -2.43 12.82
C GLN A 222 18.79 -3.50 11.92
N PHE A 223 18.85 -3.32 10.59
CA PHE A 223 18.31 -4.30 9.65
C PHE A 223 19.06 -5.65 9.76
N ILE A 224 20.39 -5.62 9.79
CA ILE A 224 21.23 -6.83 9.97
C ILE A 224 20.85 -7.56 11.26
N ALA A 225 20.68 -6.84 12.37
CA ALA A 225 20.30 -7.41 13.65
C ALA A 225 18.92 -8.11 13.58
N VAL A 226 17.96 -7.48 12.92
CA VAL A 226 16.61 -8.06 12.71
C VAL A 226 16.69 -9.35 11.90
N VAL A 227 17.45 -9.36 10.82
CA VAL A 227 17.62 -10.56 9.98
C VAL A 227 18.31 -11.68 10.76
N ARG A 228 19.41 -11.39 11.45
CA ARG A 228 20.12 -12.35 12.29
C ARG A 228 19.21 -12.95 13.37
N GLN A 229 18.43 -12.11 14.02
CA GLN A 229 17.48 -12.56 15.04
C GLN A 229 16.36 -13.43 14.44
N GLY A 230 15.80 -13.04 13.30
CA GLY A 230 14.68 -13.74 12.66
C GLY A 230 15.11 -15.05 12.01
N ARG A 231 16.28 -15.07 11.39
CA ARG A 231 16.79 -16.28 10.71
C ARG A 231 17.55 -17.21 11.65
N GLY A 232 18.22 -16.67 12.67
CA GLY A 232 18.97 -17.42 13.66
C GLY A 232 19.99 -18.39 13.03
N LYS A 233 20.04 -19.62 13.51
CA LYS A 233 20.97 -20.68 13.02
C LYS A 233 20.74 -21.09 11.56
N ARG A 234 19.64 -20.70 10.93
CA ARG A 234 19.35 -20.99 9.51
C ARG A 234 20.19 -20.13 8.57
N LEU A 235 20.60 -18.94 9.01
CA LEU A 235 21.34 -17.99 8.21
C LEU A 235 22.77 -18.48 7.98
N LYS A 236 23.18 -18.53 6.73
CA LYS A 236 24.54 -18.82 6.30
C LYS A 236 25.13 -17.53 5.73
N GLU A 237 25.77 -16.75 6.61
CA GLU A 237 26.31 -15.45 6.22
C GLU A 237 27.49 -15.61 5.26
N THR A 238 27.48 -14.80 4.21
CA THR A 238 28.59 -14.57 3.30
C THR A 238 28.96 -13.09 3.33
N PRO A 239 30.11 -12.66 2.80
CA PRO A 239 30.45 -11.24 2.71
C PRO A 239 29.36 -10.38 2.04
N ASP A 240 28.62 -10.97 1.11
CA ASP A 240 27.62 -10.28 0.31
C ASP A 240 26.20 -10.33 0.91
N THR A 241 25.96 -11.15 1.93
CA THR A 241 24.62 -11.33 2.53
C THR A 241 23.97 -9.99 2.92
N PHE A 242 24.76 -9.06 3.42
CA PHE A 242 24.33 -7.75 3.89
C PHE A 242 24.83 -6.60 3.03
N SER A 243 25.20 -6.88 1.77
CA SER A 243 25.70 -5.86 0.85
C SER A 243 24.62 -5.05 0.14
N GLY A 244 23.34 -5.41 0.32
CA GLY A 244 22.21 -4.85 -0.41
C GLY A 244 21.87 -5.58 -1.71
N LEU A 245 22.55 -6.70 -2.00
CA LEU A 245 22.24 -7.53 -3.16
C LEU A 245 20.87 -8.23 -3.03
N VAL A 246 20.30 -8.54 -4.18
CA VAL A 246 19.06 -9.29 -4.32
C VAL A 246 19.39 -10.71 -4.77
N TRP A 247 18.66 -11.67 -4.25
CA TRP A 247 18.87 -13.09 -4.51
C TRP A 247 17.59 -13.69 -5.08
N ASN A 248 17.69 -14.65 -5.99
CA ASN A 248 16.52 -15.45 -6.36
C ASN A 248 16.16 -16.41 -5.21
N GLY A 249 14.94 -16.95 -5.23
CA GLY A 249 14.44 -17.80 -4.15
C GLY A 249 15.30 -19.04 -3.92
N GLN A 250 15.85 -19.65 -4.99
CA GLN A 250 16.74 -20.80 -4.89
C GLN A 250 17.99 -20.47 -4.05
N ALA A 251 18.72 -19.41 -4.42
CA ALA A 251 19.88 -18.94 -3.67
C ALA A 251 19.50 -18.50 -2.25
N GLY A 252 18.35 -17.87 -2.11
CA GLY A 252 17.83 -17.44 -0.81
C GLY A 252 17.57 -18.59 0.17
N VAL A 253 17.12 -19.74 -0.31
CA VAL A 253 16.98 -20.94 0.51
C VAL A 253 18.36 -21.50 0.88
N GLU A 254 19.30 -21.55 -0.05
CA GLU A 254 20.68 -22.03 0.19
C GLU A 254 21.40 -21.18 1.23
N MET A 255 21.18 -19.85 1.22
CA MET A 255 21.72 -18.89 2.18
C MET A 255 20.97 -18.87 3.52
N GLY A 256 19.84 -19.56 3.62
CA GLY A 256 18.99 -19.56 4.81
C GLY A 256 18.16 -18.26 4.97
N LEU A 257 18.09 -17.42 3.94
CA LEU A 257 17.20 -16.26 3.90
C LEU A 257 15.74 -16.67 3.74
N ALA A 258 15.46 -17.76 3.06
CA ALA A 258 14.16 -18.43 3.02
C ALA A 258 14.25 -19.83 3.63
N CYS A 259 13.10 -20.47 3.84
CA CYS A 259 13.06 -21.80 4.44
C CYS A 259 12.88 -22.90 3.40
N LEU A 260 11.96 -22.65 2.45
CA LEU A 260 11.50 -23.66 1.49
C LEU A 260 11.09 -22.99 0.20
N LEU A 261 11.27 -23.72 -0.91
CA LEU A 261 10.63 -23.40 -2.17
C LEU A 261 9.19 -23.89 -2.13
N TYR A 262 8.26 -23.15 -2.71
CA TYR A 262 6.91 -23.61 -2.95
C TYR A 262 6.66 -23.69 -4.46
N THR A 263 5.78 -24.60 -4.86
CA THR A 263 5.16 -24.61 -6.17
C THR A 263 3.68 -24.31 -5.96
N SER A 264 3.16 -23.33 -6.67
CA SER A 264 1.71 -23.10 -6.65
C SER A 264 1.03 -24.34 -7.24
N PRO A 265 0.07 -24.96 -6.54
CA PRO A 265 -0.68 -26.05 -7.15
C PRO A 265 -1.35 -25.54 -8.42
N SER A 266 -1.23 -26.29 -9.50
CA SER A 266 -1.93 -25.99 -10.74
C SER A 266 -3.45 -26.03 -10.47
N PRO A 267 -4.24 -25.11 -11.02
CA PRO A 267 -5.71 -25.19 -10.93
C PRO A 267 -6.30 -26.48 -11.52
N ARG A 268 -5.46 -27.36 -12.05
CA ARG A 268 -5.84 -28.65 -12.69
C ARG A 268 -5.47 -29.88 -11.86
N ASP A 269 -4.80 -29.67 -10.71
CA ASP A 269 -4.51 -30.70 -9.72
C ASP A 269 -5.51 -30.57 -8.55
#